data_c23062f36a42d817bbaa542dc89492bb
#
_entry.id   c23062f36a42d817bbaa542dc89492bb
#
_cell.length_a   1.000
_cell.length_b   1.000
_cell.length_c   1.000
_cell.angle_alpha   90.00
_cell.angle_beta   90.00
_cell.angle_gamma   90.00
#
_symmetry.space_group_name_H-M   'P 1'
#
loop_
_entity.id
_entity.type
_entity.pdbx_description
1 polymer ?
#
loop_
_entity_poly.entity_id
_entity_poly.type
_entity_poly.pdbx_seq_one_letter_code
_entity_poly.pdbx_strand_id
1 'polypeptide(L)'
;MTPADAAKAAALLFFAVVVQLSIMAQVTILGGHPNLLLVTLVCVALLRGAVVGAVAGFSAGLLADTGVFGTLGFTALLLTLAGYWSGRYGETTGRDRAHAPVLSIAVITILYQIAALVLRFMLGQNAPGGAIFEGLMPTVLLNLILTLPMYALTRRLLRPQDWSPREVRLLG
;
A
#
# COMPACT_ATOMS: atom_id res chain seq x y z
N MET A 1 -11.37 15.96 -1.75
CA MET A 1 -11.87 14.62 -1.34
C MET A 1 -13.21 14.83 -0.63
N THR A 2 -14.26 14.14 -1.06
CA THR A 2 -15.53 14.24 -0.32
C THR A 2 -15.44 13.45 0.99
N PRO A 3 -16.13 13.86 2.07
CA PRO A 3 -16.08 13.13 3.34
C PRO A 3 -16.55 11.68 3.18
N ALA A 4 -17.50 11.43 2.27
CA ALA A 4 -17.97 10.09 1.94
C ALA A 4 -16.87 9.21 1.31
N ASP A 5 -16.03 9.77 0.45
CA ASP A 5 -14.92 9.03 -0.15
C ASP A 5 -13.81 8.73 0.86
N ALA A 6 -13.57 9.65 1.81
CA ALA A 6 -12.63 9.43 2.91
C ALA A 6 -13.12 8.28 3.80
N ALA A 7 -14.40 8.26 4.14
CA ALA A 7 -15.00 7.20 4.94
C ALA A 7 -14.91 5.83 4.23
N LYS A 8 -15.17 5.77 2.91
CA LYS A 8 -15.04 4.54 2.12
C LYS A 8 -13.59 4.02 2.08
N ALA A 9 -12.62 4.93 1.88
CA ALA A 9 -11.21 4.56 1.88
C ALA A 9 -10.77 4.05 3.25
N ALA A 10 -11.18 4.71 4.33
CA ALA A 10 -10.91 4.28 5.69
C ALA A 10 -11.55 2.92 6.01
N ALA A 11 -12.80 2.70 5.63
CA ALA A 11 -13.49 1.42 5.81
C ALA A 11 -12.80 0.28 5.04
N LEU A 12 -12.38 0.55 3.77
CA LEU A 12 -11.67 -0.43 2.96
C LEU A 12 -10.33 -0.82 3.59
N LEU A 13 -9.56 0.17 4.07
CA LEU A 13 -8.28 -0.08 4.73
C LEU A 13 -8.45 -0.76 6.08
N PHE A 14 -9.43 -0.37 6.87
CA PHE A 14 -9.76 -1.04 8.12
C PHE A 14 -10.08 -2.52 7.90
N PHE A 15 -10.93 -2.82 6.93
CA PHE A 15 -11.23 -4.20 6.55
C PHE A 15 -9.97 -4.95 6.08
N ALA A 16 -9.11 -4.30 5.29
CA ALA A 16 -7.85 -4.89 4.85
C ALA A 16 -6.91 -5.19 6.04
N VAL A 17 -6.84 -4.32 7.07
CA VAL A 17 -6.10 -4.57 8.31
C VAL A 17 -6.64 -5.81 9.02
N VAL A 18 -7.95 -5.88 9.22
CA VAL A 18 -8.58 -7.02 9.91
C VAL A 18 -8.31 -8.33 9.18
N VAL A 19 -8.51 -8.37 7.86
CA VAL A 19 -8.23 -9.56 7.04
C VAL A 19 -6.74 -9.91 7.05
N GLN A 20 -5.87 -8.91 6.96
CA GLN A 20 -4.42 -9.11 7.02
C GLN A 20 -4.01 -9.79 8.33
N LEU A 21 -4.49 -9.28 9.47
CA LEU A 21 -4.12 -9.81 10.79
C LEU A 21 -4.76 -11.17 11.08
N SER A 22 -6.00 -11.39 10.63
CA SER A 22 -6.75 -12.60 10.95
C SER A 22 -6.40 -13.80 10.06
N ILE A 23 -6.12 -13.56 8.78
CA ILE A 23 -5.99 -14.63 7.78
C ILE A 23 -4.65 -14.56 7.08
N MET A 24 -4.32 -13.41 6.48
CA MET A 24 -3.17 -13.30 5.57
C MET A 24 -1.82 -13.43 6.30
N ALA A 25 -1.73 -13.04 7.57
CA ALA A 25 -0.52 -13.19 8.37
C ALA A 25 -0.13 -14.66 8.62
N GLN A 26 -1.10 -15.57 8.54
CA GLN A 26 -0.89 -17.01 8.74
C GLN A 26 -0.68 -17.76 7.44
N VAL A 27 -0.96 -17.15 6.30
CA VAL A 27 -0.83 -17.78 4.98
C VAL A 27 0.60 -17.59 4.46
N THR A 28 1.33 -18.69 4.35
CA THR A 28 2.66 -18.74 3.73
C THR A 28 2.59 -19.63 2.50
N ILE A 29 2.83 -19.07 1.32
CA ILE A 29 2.81 -19.81 0.06
C ILE A 29 4.20 -19.71 -0.56
N LEU A 30 4.88 -20.85 -0.69
CA LEU A 30 6.25 -20.94 -1.23
C LEU A 30 7.25 -20.01 -0.52
N GLY A 31 7.10 -19.83 0.79
CA GLY A 31 7.93 -18.91 1.57
C GLY A 31 7.55 -17.42 1.47
N GLY A 32 6.58 -17.06 0.63
CA GLY A 32 6.05 -15.71 0.49
C GLY A 32 4.81 -15.45 1.34
N HIS A 33 4.65 -14.20 1.77
CA HIS A 33 3.49 -13.76 2.54
C HIS A 33 2.69 -12.72 1.74
N PRO A 34 1.42 -12.99 1.40
CA PRO A 34 0.58 -11.99 0.74
C PRO A 34 0.33 -10.81 1.68
N ASN A 35 0.50 -9.59 1.15
CA ASN A 35 0.28 -8.37 1.93
C ASN A 35 -0.92 -7.60 1.35
N LEU A 36 -2.12 -8.01 1.76
CA LEU A 36 -3.37 -7.40 1.34
C LEU A 36 -3.45 -5.93 1.74
N LEU A 37 -2.94 -5.59 2.92
CA LEU A 37 -2.94 -4.21 3.42
C LEU A 37 -2.09 -3.30 2.55
N LEU A 38 -0.88 -3.73 2.18
CA LEU A 38 0.01 -2.99 1.27
C LEU A 38 -0.65 -2.79 -0.10
N VAL A 39 -1.21 -3.86 -0.68
CA VAL A 39 -1.87 -3.81 -1.99
C VAL A 39 -3.05 -2.84 -1.98
N THR A 40 -3.90 -2.92 -0.96
CA THR A 40 -5.07 -2.03 -0.81
C THR A 40 -4.64 -0.58 -0.66
N LEU A 41 -3.62 -0.31 0.17
CA LEU A 41 -3.07 1.02 0.37
C LEU A 41 -2.52 1.61 -0.93
N VAL A 42 -1.74 0.84 -1.69
CA VAL A 42 -1.19 1.29 -2.97
C VAL A 42 -2.32 1.62 -3.96
N CYS A 43 -3.37 0.79 -4.04
CA CYS A 43 -4.53 1.06 -4.88
C CYS A 43 -5.25 2.36 -4.49
N VAL A 44 -5.47 2.59 -3.19
CA VAL A 44 -6.08 3.83 -2.68
C VAL A 44 -5.18 5.03 -2.96
N ALA A 45 -3.88 4.93 -2.70
CA ALA A 45 -2.91 5.99 -2.90
C ALA A 45 -2.79 6.40 -4.38
N LEU A 46 -2.73 5.43 -5.30
CA LEU A 46 -2.73 5.69 -6.75
C LEU A 46 -3.96 6.49 -7.21
N LEU A 47 -5.13 6.23 -6.62
CA LEU A 47 -6.37 6.90 -6.98
C LEU A 47 -6.55 8.26 -6.30
N ARG A 48 -5.96 8.47 -5.13
CA ARG A 48 -6.23 9.63 -4.26
C ARG A 48 -5.03 10.57 -4.06
N GLY A 49 -3.84 10.14 -4.44
CA GLY A 49 -2.63 10.94 -4.38
C GLY A 49 -1.79 10.75 -3.13
N ALA A 50 -0.62 11.43 -3.11
CA ALA A 50 0.45 11.22 -2.14
C ALA A 50 0.05 11.50 -0.69
N VAL A 51 -0.60 12.63 -0.43
CA VAL A 51 -0.97 13.03 0.94
C VAL A 51 -1.98 12.06 1.54
N VAL A 52 -3.00 11.69 0.76
CA VAL A 52 -4.02 10.73 1.21
C VAL A 52 -3.39 9.37 1.43
N GLY A 53 -2.50 8.92 0.52
CA GLY A 53 -1.76 7.69 0.67
C GLY A 53 -0.90 7.64 1.93
N ALA A 54 -0.18 8.73 2.25
CA ALA A 54 0.65 8.82 3.44
C ALA A 54 -0.19 8.76 4.74
N VAL A 55 -1.24 9.56 4.84
CA VAL A 55 -2.12 9.60 6.02
C VAL A 55 -2.83 8.26 6.21
N ALA A 56 -3.35 7.68 5.13
CA ALA A 56 -3.98 6.37 5.14
C ALA A 56 -3.00 5.25 5.52
N GLY A 57 -1.77 5.30 5.01
CA GLY A 57 -0.70 4.36 5.34
C GLY A 57 -0.29 4.44 6.80
N PHE A 58 -0.15 5.67 7.34
CA PHE A 58 0.16 5.87 8.75
C PHE A 58 -0.94 5.30 9.67
N SER A 59 -2.18 5.67 9.42
CA SER A 59 -3.30 5.22 10.27
C SER A 59 -3.53 3.71 10.18
N ALA A 60 -3.50 3.14 8.98
CA ALA A 60 -3.65 1.70 8.79
C ALA A 60 -2.47 0.90 9.36
N GLY A 61 -1.25 1.42 9.21
CA GLY A 61 -0.04 0.82 9.80
C GLY A 61 -0.04 0.86 11.32
N LEU A 62 -0.49 1.97 11.91
CA LEU A 62 -0.60 2.08 13.37
C LEU A 62 -1.64 1.07 13.92
N LEU A 63 -2.77 0.90 13.24
CA LEU A 63 -3.75 -0.13 13.58
C LEU A 63 -3.18 -1.54 13.45
N ALA A 64 -2.38 -1.80 12.41
CA ALA A 64 -1.72 -3.10 12.25
C ALA A 64 -0.69 -3.36 13.35
N ASP A 65 0.14 -2.37 13.70
CA ASP A 65 1.15 -2.48 14.75
C ASP A 65 0.51 -2.76 16.13
N THR A 66 -0.64 -2.14 16.43
CA THR A 66 -1.38 -2.41 17.68
C THR A 66 -1.95 -3.83 17.73
N GLY A 67 -2.28 -4.42 16.57
CA GLY A 67 -2.83 -5.77 16.48
C GLY A 67 -1.79 -6.90 16.64
N VAL A 68 -0.52 -6.64 16.40
CA VAL A 68 0.55 -7.67 16.41
C VAL A 68 1.40 -7.65 17.69
N PHE A 69 1.18 -6.70 18.61
CA PHE A 69 2.02 -6.50 19.80
C PHE A 69 3.53 -6.36 19.48
N GLY A 70 3.84 -5.89 18.28
CA GLY A 70 5.22 -5.67 17.82
C GLY A 70 5.75 -4.28 18.18
N THR A 71 6.81 -3.85 17.49
CA THR A 71 7.37 -2.50 17.64
C THR A 71 6.39 -1.49 17.04
N LEU A 72 5.72 -0.71 17.90
CA LEU A 72 4.81 0.34 17.47
C LEU A 72 5.50 1.32 16.53
N GLY A 73 4.85 1.64 15.42
CA GLY A 73 5.35 2.56 14.42
C GLY A 73 6.17 1.91 13.29
N PHE A 74 6.55 0.64 13.43
CA PHE A 74 7.31 -0.07 12.40
C PHE A 74 6.52 -0.17 11.08
N THR A 75 5.35 -0.78 11.12
CA THR A 75 4.47 -0.92 9.95
C THR A 75 3.90 0.43 9.52
N ALA A 76 3.59 1.31 10.50
CA ALA A 76 3.11 2.66 10.23
C ALA A 76 4.10 3.46 9.38
N LEU A 77 5.40 3.44 9.71
CA LEU A 77 6.44 4.13 8.94
C LEU A 77 6.55 3.58 7.51
N LEU A 78 6.63 2.25 7.38
CA LEU A 78 6.77 1.58 6.08
C LEU A 78 5.57 1.83 5.18
N LEU A 79 4.34 1.75 5.70
CA LEU A 79 3.13 1.99 4.93
C LEU A 79 2.94 3.47 4.61
N THR A 80 3.40 4.39 5.47
CA THR A 80 3.40 5.83 5.16
C THR A 80 4.26 6.12 3.94
N LEU A 81 5.49 5.59 3.90
CA LEU A 81 6.39 5.75 2.76
C LEU A 81 5.82 5.09 1.50
N ALA A 82 5.32 3.87 1.61
CA ALA A 82 4.69 3.15 0.49
C ALA A 82 3.49 3.92 -0.08
N GLY A 83 2.62 4.44 0.80
CA GLY A 83 1.45 5.23 0.42
C GLY A 83 1.82 6.56 -0.23
N TYR A 84 2.81 7.26 0.32
CA TYR A 84 3.31 8.52 -0.25
C TYR A 84 3.87 8.33 -1.66
N TRP A 85 4.82 7.39 -1.82
CA TRP A 85 5.46 7.15 -3.13
C TRP A 85 4.49 6.63 -4.18
N SER A 86 3.57 5.72 -3.79
CA SER A 86 2.52 5.22 -4.70
C SER A 86 1.59 6.34 -5.16
N GLY A 87 1.16 7.19 -4.21
CA GLY A 87 0.30 8.33 -4.51
C GLY A 87 0.99 9.36 -5.39
N ARG A 88 2.28 9.64 -5.14
CA ARG A 88 3.10 10.53 -5.96
C ARG A 88 3.25 10.02 -7.39
N TYR A 89 3.48 8.72 -7.55
CA TYR A 89 3.51 8.09 -8.86
C TYR A 89 2.17 8.22 -9.58
N GLY A 90 1.04 8.01 -8.87
CA GLY A 90 -0.31 8.19 -9.43
C GLY A 90 -0.60 9.63 -9.89
N GLU A 91 -0.02 10.64 -9.22
CA GLU A 91 -0.15 12.05 -9.60
C GLU A 91 0.65 12.40 -10.85
N THR A 92 1.82 11.78 -11.05
CA THR A 92 2.77 12.14 -12.12
C THR A 92 2.59 11.34 -13.41
N THR A 93 2.20 10.07 -13.32
CA THR A 93 2.25 9.15 -14.48
C THR A 93 0.94 9.05 -15.24
N GLY A 94 -0.14 9.64 -14.71
CA GLY A 94 -1.48 9.53 -15.34
C GLY A 94 -2.11 8.14 -15.11
N ARG A 95 -3.34 8.15 -14.67
CA ARG A 95 -4.10 6.98 -14.20
C ARG A 95 -4.62 6.06 -15.29
N ASP A 96 -4.50 6.47 -16.54
CA ASP A 96 -5.12 5.79 -17.67
C ASP A 96 -4.32 4.59 -18.20
N ARG A 97 -3.12 4.38 -17.68
CA ARG A 97 -2.31 3.22 -18.06
C ARG A 97 -2.71 2.00 -17.25
N ALA A 98 -3.30 1.01 -17.90
CA ALA A 98 -3.73 -0.25 -17.30
C ALA A 98 -2.61 -1.00 -16.54
N HIS A 99 -1.34 -0.74 -16.87
CA HIS A 99 -0.18 -1.39 -16.25
C HIS A 99 0.34 -0.63 -15.01
N ALA A 100 -0.10 0.61 -14.78
CA ALA A 100 0.39 1.44 -13.67
C ALA A 100 0.23 0.78 -12.28
N PRO A 101 -0.92 0.18 -11.92
CA PRO A 101 -1.07 -0.47 -10.62
C PRO A 101 -0.18 -1.71 -10.46
N VAL A 102 -0.01 -2.49 -11.52
CA VAL A 102 0.81 -3.72 -11.52
C VAL A 102 2.29 -3.37 -11.28
N LEU A 103 2.81 -2.41 -12.05
CA LEU A 103 4.20 -1.97 -11.92
C LEU A 103 4.45 -1.31 -10.56
N SER A 104 3.53 -0.46 -10.11
CA SER A 104 3.64 0.20 -8.79
C SER A 104 3.69 -0.82 -7.66
N ILE A 105 2.84 -1.83 -7.67
CA ILE A 105 2.81 -2.83 -6.61
C ILE A 105 4.06 -3.69 -6.62
N ALA A 106 4.58 -4.08 -7.78
CA ALA A 106 5.84 -4.82 -7.86
C ALA A 106 6.99 -4.02 -7.23
N VAL A 107 7.16 -2.77 -7.65
CA VAL A 107 8.23 -1.89 -7.14
C VAL A 107 8.05 -1.60 -5.65
N ILE A 108 6.84 -1.22 -5.23
CA ILE A 108 6.57 -0.89 -3.82
C ILE A 108 6.70 -2.12 -2.92
N THR A 109 6.31 -3.32 -3.37
CA THR A 109 6.51 -4.54 -2.58
C THR A 109 8.00 -4.81 -2.35
N ILE A 110 8.83 -4.65 -3.38
CA ILE A 110 10.29 -4.82 -3.27
C ILE A 110 10.88 -3.77 -2.30
N LEU A 111 10.53 -2.49 -2.49
CA LEU A 111 10.99 -1.41 -1.62
C LEU A 111 10.53 -1.60 -0.17
N TYR A 112 9.29 -2.05 0.04
CA TYR A 112 8.75 -2.36 1.36
C TYR A 112 9.57 -3.47 2.05
N GLN A 113 9.89 -4.55 1.35
CA GLN A 113 10.67 -5.66 1.91
C GLN A 113 12.10 -5.23 2.25
N ILE A 114 12.75 -4.45 1.36
CA ILE A 114 14.08 -3.91 1.62
C ILE A 114 14.06 -2.95 2.81
N ALA A 115 13.10 -2.02 2.84
CA ALA A 115 12.97 -1.06 3.94
C ALA A 115 12.67 -1.77 5.28
N ALA A 116 11.84 -2.81 5.25
CA ALA A 116 11.57 -3.64 6.42
C ALA A 116 12.82 -4.36 6.92
N LEU A 117 13.64 -4.90 6.02
CA LEU A 117 14.92 -5.53 6.36
C LEU A 117 15.88 -4.53 7.02
N VAL A 118 16.08 -3.37 6.38
CA VAL A 118 16.95 -2.31 6.90
C VAL A 118 16.49 -1.85 8.28
N LEU A 119 15.20 -1.61 8.45
CA LEU A 119 14.64 -1.15 9.71
C LEU A 119 14.76 -2.20 10.82
N ARG A 120 14.54 -3.49 10.54
CA ARG A 120 14.79 -4.59 11.49
C ARG A 120 16.25 -4.67 11.89
N PHE A 121 17.16 -4.52 10.94
CA PHE A 121 18.60 -4.48 11.21
C PHE A 121 18.96 -3.31 12.12
N MET A 122 18.42 -2.11 11.86
CA MET A 122 18.64 -0.93 12.71
C MET A 122 18.09 -1.11 14.15
N LEU A 123 17.03 -1.89 14.31
CA LEU A 123 16.44 -2.23 15.60
C LEU A 123 17.17 -3.37 16.33
N GLY A 124 18.29 -3.87 15.78
CA GLY A 124 19.06 -4.97 16.36
C GLY A 124 18.34 -6.32 16.31
N GLN A 125 17.31 -6.46 15.49
CA GLN A 125 16.59 -7.71 15.30
C GLN A 125 17.37 -8.60 14.32
N ASN A 126 17.64 -9.86 14.71
CA ASN A 126 18.26 -10.85 13.84
C ASN A 126 17.26 -11.24 12.74
N ALA A 127 17.30 -10.56 11.60
CA ALA A 127 16.55 -10.94 10.42
C ALA A 127 17.45 -11.80 9.52
N PRO A 128 17.13 -13.10 9.31
CA PRO A 128 17.88 -13.92 8.38
C PRO A 128 17.63 -13.39 6.95
N GLY A 129 18.59 -12.62 6.45
CA GLY A 129 18.49 -11.99 5.13
C GLY A 129 18.19 -12.99 4.01
N GLY A 130 18.74 -14.21 4.10
CA GLY A 130 18.47 -15.29 3.13
C GLY A 130 16.99 -15.63 3.00
N ALA A 131 16.28 -15.81 4.11
CA ALA A 131 14.86 -16.15 4.10
C ALA A 131 13.97 -15.03 3.48
N ILE A 132 14.39 -13.77 3.63
CA ILE A 132 13.66 -12.65 3.03
C ILE A 132 13.84 -12.64 1.51
N PHE A 133 15.04 -12.91 1.01
CA PHE A 133 15.30 -12.98 -0.41
C PHE A 133 14.60 -14.20 -1.07
N GLU A 134 14.58 -15.35 -0.40
CA GLU A 134 13.85 -16.53 -0.88
C GLU A 134 12.34 -16.30 -0.95
N GLY A 135 11.76 -15.58 0.02
CA GLY A 135 10.33 -15.22 0.05
C GLY A 135 9.95 -14.02 -0.81
N LEU A 136 10.91 -13.23 -1.33
CA LEU A 136 10.63 -11.98 -2.03
C LEU A 136 9.87 -12.22 -3.34
N MET A 137 10.34 -13.14 -4.19
CA MET A 137 9.68 -13.47 -5.47
C MET A 137 8.25 -13.98 -5.27
N PRO A 138 7.99 -14.99 -4.41
CA PRO A 138 6.62 -15.42 -4.14
C PRO A 138 5.73 -14.30 -3.58
N THR A 139 6.25 -13.46 -2.68
CA THR A 139 5.50 -12.33 -2.13
C THR A 139 5.10 -11.32 -3.21
N VAL A 140 6.01 -10.98 -4.12
CA VAL A 140 5.71 -10.08 -5.25
C VAL A 140 4.63 -10.67 -6.15
N LEU A 141 4.74 -11.96 -6.50
CA LEU A 141 3.76 -12.64 -7.34
C LEU A 141 2.38 -12.70 -6.68
N LEU A 142 2.32 -13.02 -5.38
CA LEU A 142 1.06 -13.03 -4.62
C LEU A 142 0.42 -11.64 -4.56
N ASN A 143 1.20 -10.61 -4.30
CA ASN A 143 0.71 -9.23 -4.30
C ASN A 143 0.24 -8.78 -5.69
N LEU A 144 0.90 -9.22 -6.77
CA LEU A 144 0.46 -8.94 -8.13
C LEU A 144 -0.89 -9.60 -8.45
N ILE A 145 -1.09 -10.85 -8.03
CA ILE A 145 -2.37 -11.55 -8.20
C ILE A 145 -3.47 -10.82 -7.43
N LEU A 146 -3.18 -10.40 -6.19
CA LEU A 146 -4.13 -9.63 -5.37
C LEU A 146 -4.44 -8.24 -5.94
N THR A 147 -3.53 -7.68 -6.74
CA THR A 147 -3.70 -6.34 -7.30
C THR A 147 -4.93 -6.22 -8.18
N LEU A 148 -5.18 -7.21 -9.03
CA LEU A 148 -6.29 -7.15 -10.00
C LEU A 148 -7.65 -7.00 -9.33
N PRO A 149 -8.06 -7.88 -8.38
CA PRO A 149 -9.35 -7.74 -7.71
C PRO A 149 -9.40 -6.51 -6.81
N MET A 150 -8.29 -6.19 -6.11
CA MET A 150 -8.26 -5.05 -5.20
C MET A 150 -8.32 -3.70 -5.93
N TYR A 151 -7.62 -3.57 -7.06
CA TYR A 151 -7.70 -2.37 -7.88
C TYR A 151 -9.10 -2.18 -8.49
N ALA A 152 -9.71 -3.25 -8.99
CA ALA A 152 -11.08 -3.21 -9.50
C ALA A 152 -12.09 -2.81 -8.41
N LEU A 153 -11.95 -3.36 -7.20
CA LEU A 153 -12.78 -3.02 -6.04
C LEU A 153 -12.59 -1.56 -5.63
N THR A 154 -11.34 -1.12 -5.47
CA THR A 154 -11.01 0.24 -5.07
C THR A 154 -11.51 1.25 -6.09
N ARG A 155 -11.34 0.98 -7.39
CA ARG A 155 -11.84 1.84 -8.48
C ARG A 155 -13.37 1.93 -8.51
N ARG A 156 -14.08 0.86 -8.14
CA ARG A 156 -15.57 0.88 -8.05
C ARG A 156 -16.06 1.68 -6.85
N LEU A 157 -15.36 1.58 -5.71
CA LEU A 157 -15.74 2.26 -4.46
C LEU A 157 -15.32 3.73 -4.43
N LEU A 158 -14.15 4.02 -4.97
CA LEU A 158 -13.54 5.34 -4.98
C LEU A 158 -13.53 5.87 -6.41
N ARG A 159 -14.26 6.97 -6.68
CA ARG A 159 -14.15 7.65 -7.98
C ARG A 159 -12.74 8.21 -8.15
N PRO A 160 -12.10 8.04 -9.32
CA PRO A 160 -10.81 8.66 -9.59
C PRO A 160 -10.90 10.17 -9.40
N GLN A 161 -9.90 10.77 -8.76
CA GLN A 161 -9.82 12.22 -8.63
C GLN A 161 -9.18 12.77 -9.91
N ASP A 162 -9.89 13.64 -10.65
CA ASP A 162 -9.33 14.31 -11.80
C ASP A 162 -8.29 15.34 -11.36
N TRP A 163 -7.04 15.09 -11.69
CA TRP A 163 -5.91 15.99 -11.50
C TRP A 163 -5.66 16.80 -12.78
N SER A 164 -6.68 17.10 -13.56
CA SER A 164 -6.50 18.03 -14.67
C SER A 164 -5.93 19.34 -14.08
N PRO A 165 -4.86 19.90 -14.66
CA PRO A 165 -4.40 21.22 -14.27
C PRO A 165 -5.62 22.15 -14.38
N ARG A 166 -5.95 22.86 -13.31
CA ARG A 166 -6.94 23.91 -13.40
C ARG A 166 -6.45 24.82 -14.53
N GLU A 167 -7.16 24.83 -15.63
CA GLU A 167 -6.98 25.86 -16.63
C GLU A 167 -7.14 27.19 -15.85
N VAL A 168 -6.01 27.87 -15.67
CA VAL A 168 -6.02 29.26 -15.26
C VAL A 168 -6.72 29.97 -16.41
N ARG A 169 -8.02 30.17 -16.30
CA ARG A 169 -8.71 31.13 -17.14
C ARG A 169 -8.02 32.45 -16.87
N LEU A 170 -7.09 32.77 -17.75
CA LEU A 170 -6.64 34.12 -17.89
C LEU A 170 -7.86 34.90 -18.34
N LEU A 171 -8.45 35.61 -17.38
CA LEU A 171 -9.43 36.64 -17.65
C LEU A 171 -8.72 37.69 -18.49
N GLY A 172 -8.90 37.60 -19.82
CA GLY A 172 -8.60 38.68 -20.72
C GLY A 172 -9.72 39.74 -20.63
#